data_3d16aecd467144a389695d5f0fcb8616
#
_entry.id   3d16aecd467144a389695d5f0fcb8616
#
_cell.length_a   1.000
_cell.length_b   1.000
_cell.length_c   1.000
_cell.angle_alpha   90.00
_cell.angle_beta   90.00
_cell.angle_gamma   90.00
#
_symmetry.space_group_name_H-M   'P 1'
#
loop_
_entity.id
_entity.type
_entity.pdbx_description
1 polymer ?
#
loop_
_entity_poly.entity_id
_entity_poly.type
_entity_poly.pdbx_seq_one_letter_code
_entity_poly.pdbx_strand_id
1 'polypeptide(L)' 'MNKIFLIGNLTGDPELRTTPNGITVCTMNLAVNRRFSGNREERQTDFYRVTAWRQLGETCSRFLSKGKKIAVVGEFVP' A
#
# COMPACT_ATOMS: atom_id res chain seq x y z
N MET A 1 -20.54 -2.07 -4.41
CA MET A 1 -19.15 -2.26 -4.83
C MET A 1 -18.25 -1.34 -4.03
N ASN A 2 -17.19 -1.89 -3.48
CA ASN A 2 -16.25 -1.15 -2.65
C ASN A 2 -14.93 -1.04 -3.43
N LYS A 3 -14.56 0.18 -3.79
CA LYS A 3 -13.27 0.42 -4.45
C LYS A 3 -12.59 1.65 -3.89
N ILE A 4 -11.29 1.54 -3.69
CA ILE A 4 -10.46 2.65 -3.27
C ILE A 4 -9.29 2.79 -4.26
N PHE A 5 -8.93 4.03 -4.55
CA PHE A 5 -7.77 4.36 -5.37
C PHE A 5 -6.83 5.22 -4.55
N LEU A 6 -5.57 4.78 -4.42
CA LEU A 6 -4.58 5.48 -3.62
C LEU A 6 -3.31 5.68 -4.43
N ILE A 7 -2.68 6.85 -4.24
CA ILE A 7 -1.34 7.12 -4.75
C ILE A 7 -0.49 7.55 -3.55
N GLY A 8 0.61 6.87 -3.34
CA GLY A 8 1.48 7.18 -2.21
C GLY A 8 2.82 6.48 -2.30
N ASN A 9 3.58 6.60 -1.22
CA ASN A 9 4.92 6.02 -1.15
C ASN A 9 4.98 4.92 -0.10
N LEU A 10 5.72 3.86 -0.40
CA LEU A 10 5.93 2.79 0.57
C LEU A 10 6.79 3.30 1.72
N THR A 11 6.37 3.00 2.95
CA THR A 11 7.09 3.42 4.16
C THR A 11 8.19 2.42 4.56
N GLY A 12 8.16 1.24 3.97
CA GLY A 12 9.14 0.18 4.20
C GLY A 12 9.11 -0.80 3.06
N ASP A 13 10.03 -1.77 3.09
CA ASP A 13 10.04 -2.83 2.08
C ASP A 13 8.82 -3.74 2.22
N PRO A 14 8.27 -4.25 1.10
CA PRO A 14 7.17 -5.20 1.17
C PRO A 14 7.55 -6.46 1.96
N GLU A 15 6.61 -6.95 2.75
CA GLU A 15 6.80 -8.19 3.51
C GLU A 15 6.02 -9.32 2.85
N LEU A 16 6.74 -10.33 2.38
CA LEU A 16 6.15 -11.50 1.77
C LEU A 16 6.02 -12.61 2.81
N ARG A 17 4.82 -13.17 2.91
CA ARG A 17 4.52 -14.25 3.86
C ARG A 17 3.68 -15.32 3.19
N THR A 18 3.64 -16.48 3.82
CA THR A 18 2.75 -17.57 3.41
C THR A 18 1.80 -17.85 4.55
N THR A 19 0.50 -17.89 4.24
CA THR A 19 -0.52 -18.24 5.25
C THR A 19 -0.43 -19.72 5.60
N PRO A 20 -1.07 -20.16 6.73
CA PRO A 20 -1.11 -21.59 7.06
C PRO A 20 -1.69 -22.47 5.97
N ASN A 21 -2.53 -21.91 5.10
CA ASN A 21 -3.12 -22.63 3.96
C ASN A 21 -2.22 -22.63 2.72
N GLY A 22 -1.00 -22.13 2.82
CA GLY A 22 -0.07 -22.11 1.70
C GLY A 22 -0.28 -20.99 0.71
N ILE A 23 -1.03 -19.94 1.07
CA ILE A 23 -1.31 -18.81 0.17
C ILE A 23 -0.26 -17.73 0.40
N THR A 24 0.38 -17.30 -0.68
CA THR A 24 1.34 -16.20 -0.65
C THR A 24 0.61 -14.86 -0.49
N VAL A 25 1.08 -14.04 0.46
CA VAL A 25 0.52 -12.73 0.72
C VAL A 25 1.65 -11.73 0.98
N CYS A 26 1.52 -10.56 0.38
CA CYS A 26 2.48 -9.46 0.56
C CYS A 26 1.78 -8.30 1.26
N THR A 27 2.37 -7.82 2.34
CA THR A 27 1.86 -6.68 3.09
C THR A 27 2.78 -5.49 2.89
N MET A 28 2.18 -4.35 2.61
CA MET A 28 2.90 -3.09 2.40
C MET A 28 2.20 -1.98 3.19
N ASN A 29 2.97 -1.00 3.62
CA ASN A 29 2.43 0.20 4.25
C ASN A 29 2.65 1.39 3.34
N LEU A 30 1.57 2.10 3.04
CA LEU A 30 1.54 3.18 2.08
C LEU A 30 1.26 4.49 2.79
N ALA A 31 2.10 5.50 2.56
CA ALA A 31 1.90 6.86 3.05
C ALA A 31 1.29 7.69 1.94
N VAL A 32 0.10 8.21 2.18
CA VAL A 32 -0.64 9.03 1.22
C VAL A 32 -0.75 10.44 1.78
N ASN A 33 -0.16 11.40 1.11
CA ASN A 33 -0.24 12.79 1.51
C ASN A 33 -1.58 13.37 1.10
N ARG A 34 -2.24 14.03 2.05
CA ARG A 34 -3.47 14.75 1.75
C ARG A 34 -3.15 15.98 0.94
N ARG A 35 -4.05 16.29 0.01
CA ARG A 35 -3.95 17.49 -0.79
C ARG A 35 -4.60 18.65 -0.05
N PHE A 36 -3.85 19.73 0.16
CA PHE A 36 -4.36 20.92 0.82
C PHE A 36 -4.56 22.08 -0.13
N SER A 37 -5.66 22.79 0.05
CA SER A 37 -5.91 24.06 -0.61
C SER A 37 -5.57 25.25 0.29
N GLY A 38 -4.96 25.01 1.46
CA GLY A 38 -4.68 26.05 2.45
C GLY A 38 -3.26 26.04 2.95
N ASN A 39 -3.09 26.15 4.26
CA ASN A 39 -1.81 26.32 4.92
C ASN A 39 -0.90 25.10 4.73
N ARG A 40 0.28 25.33 4.15
CA ARG A 40 1.25 24.26 3.89
C ARG A 40 1.85 23.63 5.14
N GLU A 41 1.75 24.30 6.27
CA GLU A 41 2.29 23.81 7.54
C GLU A 41 1.44 22.68 8.14
N GLU A 42 0.23 22.50 7.65
CA GLU A 42 -0.70 21.50 8.15
C GLU A 42 -0.76 20.26 7.26
N ARG A 43 0.35 19.88 6.65
CA ARG A 43 0.37 18.67 5.84
C ARG A 43 0.06 17.45 6.70
N GLN A 44 -0.95 16.71 6.27
CA GLN A 44 -1.33 15.47 6.91
C GLN A 44 -1.04 14.30 5.99
N THR A 45 -0.63 13.20 6.59
CA THR A 45 -0.35 11.96 5.87
C THR A 45 -1.24 10.88 6.45
N ASP A 46 -1.93 10.18 5.58
CA ASP A 46 -2.69 9.00 5.96
C ASP A 46 -1.88 7.76 5.65
N PHE A 47 -1.96 6.76 6.51
CA PHE A 47 -1.24 5.50 6.35
C PHE A 47 -2.24 4.39 6.10
N TYR A 48 -1.96 3.59 5.08
CA TYR A 48 -2.81 2.47 4.70
C TYR A 48 -1.99 1.19 4.66
N ARG A 49 -2.56 0.11 5.18
CA ARG A 49 -2.00 -1.20 4.99
C ARG A 49 -2.57 -1.78 3.70
N VAL A 50 -1.70 -2.17 2.79
CA VAL A 50 -2.08 -2.78 1.52
C VAL A 50 -1.68 -4.25 1.55
N THR A 51 -2.62 -5.11 1.22
CA THR A 51 -2.38 -6.55 1.13
C THR A 51 -2.57 -6.99 -0.31
N ALA A 52 -1.55 -7.61 -0.86
CA ALA A 52 -1.59 -8.17 -2.22
C ALA A 52 -1.46 -9.68 -2.13
N TRP A 53 -2.36 -10.38 -2.79
CA TRP A 53 -2.49 -11.83 -2.68
C TRP A 53 -1.88 -12.56 -3.87
N ARG A 54 -1.33 -13.76 -3.60
CA ARG A 54 -0.87 -14.70 -4.61
C ARG A 54 0.22 -14.10 -5.51
N GLN A 55 0.07 -14.21 -6.81
CA GLN A 55 1.08 -13.75 -7.76
C GLN A 55 1.30 -12.24 -7.72
N LEU A 56 0.26 -11.47 -7.50
CA LEU A 56 0.41 -10.01 -7.35
C LEU A 56 1.30 -9.69 -6.15
N GLY A 57 1.13 -10.42 -5.05
CA GLY A 57 1.99 -10.26 -3.86
C GLY A 57 3.45 -10.57 -4.17
N GLU A 58 3.71 -11.64 -4.91
CA GLU A 58 5.07 -11.99 -5.30
C GLU A 58 5.69 -10.92 -6.19
N THR A 59 4.91 -10.38 -7.12
CA THR A 59 5.36 -9.30 -8.00
C THR A 59 5.70 -8.05 -7.20
N CYS A 60 4.84 -7.66 -6.26
CA CYS A 60 5.10 -6.51 -5.40
C CYS A 60 6.38 -6.70 -4.59
N SER A 61 6.56 -7.87 -4.00
CA SER A 61 7.75 -8.18 -3.22
C SER A 61 9.03 -8.08 -4.05
N ARG A 62 8.95 -8.46 -5.33
CA ARG A 62 10.10 -8.47 -6.21
C ARG A 62 10.49 -7.08 -6.71
N PHE A 63 9.50 -6.25 -7.06
CA PHE A 63 9.76 -5.01 -7.77
C PHE A 63 9.61 -3.74 -6.95
N LEU A 64 9.02 -3.81 -5.75
CA LEU A 64 8.79 -2.64 -4.91
C LEU A 64 9.76 -2.61 -3.73
N SER A 65 10.03 -1.40 -3.25
CA SER A 65 10.92 -1.18 -2.12
C SER A 65 10.52 0.10 -1.38
N LYS A 66 11.06 0.26 -0.18
CA LYS A 66 10.85 1.45 0.63
C LYS A 66 11.06 2.73 -0.16
N GLY A 67 10.14 3.67 -0.04
CA GLY A 67 10.22 4.97 -0.68
C GLY A 67 9.63 5.03 -2.08
N LYS A 68 9.34 3.90 -2.68
CA LYS A 68 8.81 3.87 -4.04
C LYS A 68 7.38 4.39 -4.08
N LYS A 69 7.07 5.21 -5.09
CA LYS A 69 5.73 5.75 -5.29
C LYS A 69 4.92 4.79 -6.14
N ILE A 70 3.74 4.44 -5.67
CA ILE A 70 2.87 3.50 -6.37
C ILE A 70 1.43 3.99 -6.38
N ALA A 71 0.65 3.48 -7.32
CA ALA A 71 -0.79 3.63 -7.36
C ALA A 71 -1.44 2.29 -7.04
N VAL A 72 -2.43 2.31 -6.18
CA VAL A 72 -3.14 1.11 -5.73
C VAL A 72 -4.62 1.26 -6.04
N VAL A 73 -5.19 0.23 -6.65
CA VAL A 73 -6.64 0.09 -6.82
C VAL A 73 -7.05 -1.21 -6.14
N GLY A 74 -7.99 -1.13 -5.23
CA GLY A 74 -8.42 -2.32 -4.51
C GLY A 74 -9.70 -2.10 -3.74
N GLU A 75 -9.97 -3.00 -2.83
CA GLU A 75 -11.10 -2.90 -1.92
C GLU A 75 -10.63 -2.40 -0.58
N PHE A 76 -11.44 -1.54 0.04
CA PHE A 76 -11.16 -1.07 1.39
C PHE A 76 -11.82 -2.02 2.39
N VAL A 77 -11.01 -2.57 3.29
CA VAL A 77 -11.48 -3.44 4.37
C VAL A 77 -11.32 -2.67 5.67
N PRO A 78 -12.44 -2.29 6.30
CA PRO A 78 -12.41 -1.54 7.56
C PRO A 78 -11.92 -2.38 8.74
#